data_5fc6796454e0d53fa6ed4a5a35723b8c
#
_entry.id   5fc6796454e0d53fa6ed4a5a35723b8c
#
_cell.length_a   1.000
_cell.length_b   1.000
_cell.length_c   1.000
_cell.angle_alpha   90.00
_cell.angle_beta   90.00
_cell.angle_gamma   90.00
#
_symmetry.space_group_name_H-M   'P 1'
#
loop_
_entity.id
_entity.type
_entity.pdbx_description
1 polymer ?
#
loop_
_entity_poly.entity_id
_entity_poly.type
_entity_poly.pdbx_seq_one_letter_code
_entity_poly.pdbx_strand_id
1 'polypeptide(L)'
;APGKFCVIQDWLEKRRAKYLPGRDGRVGNTSIFRFNPERHHYVYSHFAEHESWALDNFRIEQQYVSHTLKQDLEFWPEKWVRSFKRSCRPVFPFNLIRVPQEPVDMRILVFHGYPLPNQAINGYRGSLLKSTLPAPWIANYWRPIEEAA
;
A
#
# COMPACT_ATOMS: atom_id res chain seq x y z
N ALA A 1 16.40 8.29 0.63
CA ALA A 1 17.63 8.85 1.22
C ALA A 1 17.60 8.75 2.74
N PRO A 2 18.75 8.68 3.42
CA PRO A 2 18.79 8.79 4.88
C PRO A 2 18.13 10.09 5.34
N GLY A 3 17.32 10.02 6.40
CA GLY A 3 16.65 11.18 6.98
C GLY A 3 15.35 11.63 6.31
N LYS A 4 14.94 11.04 5.20
CA LYS A 4 13.62 11.27 4.60
C LYS A 4 12.56 10.36 5.18
N PHE A 5 11.31 10.82 5.17
CA PHE A 5 10.15 9.99 5.46
C PHE A 5 9.80 9.19 4.20
N CYS A 6 10.00 7.89 4.25
CA CYS A 6 9.86 7.04 3.07
C CYS A 6 8.58 6.19 3.18
N VAL A 7 7.73 6.28 2.17
CA VAL A 7 6.45 5.56 2.10
C VAL A 7 6.26 4.90 0.73
N ILE A 8 5.19 4.15 0.57
CA ILE A 8 4.74 3.68 -0.73
C ILE A 8 4.01 4.83 -1.43
N GLN A 9 4.23 5.05 -2.71
CA GLN A 9 3.34 5.93 -3.48
C GLN A 9 1.95 5.28 -3.58
N ASP A 10 0.90 6.01 -3.20
CA ASP A 10 -0.45 5.46 -3.26
C ASP A 10 -0.83 5.09 -4.70
N TRP A 11 -1.18 3.82 -4.88
CA TRP A 11 -1.48 3.28 -6.22
C TRP A 11 -2.74 3.88 -6.83
N LEU A 12 -3.72 4.26 -6.00
CA LEU A 12 -4.98 4.82 -6.48
C LEU A 12 -4.80 6.28 -6.88
N GLU A 13 -4.10 7.08 -6.05
CA GLU A 13 -3.82 8.48 -6.35
C GLU A 13 -2.87 8.61 -7.54
N LYS A 14 -1.85 7.76 -7.65
CA LYS A 14 -1.01 7.69 -8.85
C LYS A 14 -1.82 7.45 -10.12
N ARG A 15 -2.80 6.52 -10.06
CA ARG A 15 -3.69 6.26 -11.19
C ARG A 15 -4.63 7.44 -11.47
N ARG A 16 -5.20 8.04 -10.43
CA ARG A 16 -6.10 9.20 -10.57
C ARG A 16 -5.38 10.41 -11.14
N ALA A 17 -4.17 10.70 -10.70
CA ALA A 17 -3.36 11.79 -11.22
C ALA A 17 -3.12 11.67 -12.73
N LYS A 18 -3.00 10.44 -13.25
CA LYS A 18 -2.83 10.19 -14.68
C LYS A 18 -4.05 10.62 -15.53
N TYR A 19 -5.26 10.53 -14.96
CA TYR A 19 -6.51 10.73 -15.71
C TYR A 19 -7.34 11.94 -15.26
N LEU A 20 -6.99 12.55 -14.14
CA LEU A 20 -7.73 13.67 -13.56
C LEU A 20 -6.81 14.88 -13.41
N PRO A 21 -7.01 15.95 -14.18
CA PRO A 21 -6.26 17.20 -14.06
C PRO A 21 -6.30 17.76 -12.63
N GLY A 22 -5.22 18.43 -12.23
CA GLY A 22 -5.10 19.05 -10.90
C GLY A 22 -4.70 18.13 -9.76
N ARG A 23 -4.47 16.82 -10.02
CA ARG A 23 -3.92 15.89 -9.04
C ARG A 23 -2.46 15.61 -9.35
N ASP A 24 -1.60 15.81 -8.37
CA ASP A 24 -0.15 15.55 -8.51
C ASP A 24 0.24 14.08 -8.25
N GLY A 25 -0.66 13.30 -7.69
CA GLY A 25 -0.44 11.88 -7.36
C GLY A 25 0.58 11.64 -6.26
N ARG A 26 1.01 12.69 -5.56
CA ARG A 26 2.02 12.61 -4.50
C ARG A 26 1.42 12.30 -3.13
N VAL A 27 0.54 11.34 -3.07
CA VAL A 27 -0.01 10.82 -1.81
C VAL A 27 0.70 9.53 -1.45
N GLY A 28 1.23 9.45 -0.23
CA GLY A 28 1.85 8.26 0.33
C GLY A 28 0.79 7.28 0.83
N ASN A 29 1.08 5.99 0.69
CA ASN A 29 0.33 4.94 1.38
C ASN A 29 1.13 4.50 2.60
N THR A 30 0.57 4.70 3.79
CA THR A 30 1.23 4.49 5.08
C THR A 30 1.20 3.04 5.57
N SER A 31 0.85 2.06 4.72
CA SER A 31 0.93 0.64 5.07
C SER A 31 2.35 0.20 5.43
N ILE A 32 3.35 0.85 4.85
CA ILE A 32 4.77 0.61 5.15
C ILE A 32 5.51 1.95 5.02
N PHE A 33 6.13 2.36 6.11
CA PHE A 33 6.91 3.59 6.12
C PHE A 33 8.18 3.45 6.96
N ARG A 34 9.16 4.27 6.65
CA ARG A 34 10.36 4.50 7.44
C ARG A 34 10.48 5.98 7.74
N PHE A 35 10.72 6.32 8.97
CA PHE A 35 10.88 7.71 9.42
C PHE A 35 11.98 7.83 10.47
N ASN A 36 12.41 9.06 10.71
CA ASN A 36 13.28 9.40 11.84
C ASN A 36 12.41 10.12 12.89
N PRO A 37 12.24 9.57 14.11
CA PRO A 37 11.37 10.15 15.12
C PRO A 37 11.75 11.59 15.49
N GLU A 38 13.03 11.89 15.65
CA GLU A 38 13.52 13.22 16.02
C GLU A 38 13.20 14.26 14.94
N ARG A 39 13.44 13.89 13.68
CA ARG A 39 13.23 14.78 12.54
C ARG A 39 11.75 14.98 12.19
N HIS A 40 10.92 13.93 12.32
CA HIS A 40 9.54 13.96 11.86
C HIS A 40 8.50 14.10 12.98
N HIS A 41 8.97 14.37 14.22
CA HIS A 41 8.06 14.61 15.36
C HIS A 41 7.06 15.73 15.09
N TYR A 42 7.45 16.71 14.26
CA TYR A 42 6.59 17.83 13.91
C TYR A 42 5.28 17.43 13.22
N VAL A 43 5.20 16.27 12.59
CA VAL A 43 3.95 15.75 11.98
C VAL A 43 2.89 15.53 13.06
N TYR A 44 3.32 14.94 14.19
CA TYR A 44 2.45 14.74 15.35
C TYR A 44 2.13 16.07 16.05
N SER A 45 3.12 16.90 16.33
CA SER A 45 2.91 18.19 17.00
C SER A 45 1.96 19.08 16.22
N HIS A 46 2.16 19.17 14.90
CA HIS A 46 1.27 19.92 14.02
C HIS A 46 -0.18 19.38 14.05
N PHE A 47 -0.34 18.03 14.09
CA PHE A 47 -1.68 17.45 14.24
C PHE A 47 -2.32 17.84 15.57
N ALA A 48 -1.58 17.69 16.68
CA ALA A 48 -2.09 18.00 18.02
C ALA A 48 -2.49 19.48 18.17
N GLU A 49 -1.75 20.39 17.53
CA GLU A 49 -2.04 21.82 17.55
C GLU A 49 -3.20 22.24 16.62
N HIS A 50 -3.44 21.46 15.56
CA HIS A 50 -4.40 21.82 14.49
C HIS A 50 -5.40 20.68 14.20
N GLU A 51 -5.79 19.92 15.22
CA GLU A 51 -6.62 18.71 15.07
C GLU A 51 -7.90 18.97 14.27
N SER A 52 -8.69 19.96 14.68
CA SER A 52 -9.97 20.28 14.01
C SER A 52 -9.74 20.61 12.52
N TRP A 53 -8.74 21.44 12.24
CA TRP A 53 -8.41 21.75 10.86
C TRP A 53 -7.98 20.50 10.07
N ALA A 54 -7.19 19.62 10.66
CA ALA A 54 -6.75 18.41 10.00
C ALA A 54 -7.92 17.48 9.68
N LEU A 55 -8.87 17.30 10.63
CA LEU A 55 -10.06 16.48 10.44
C LEU A 55 -11.03 17.06 9.40
N ASP A 56 -11.14 18.38 9.31
CA ASP A 56 -11.99 19.05 8.33
C ASP A 56 -11.43 18.99 6.90
N ASN A 57 -10.11 18.99 6.76
CA ASN A 57 -9.45 19.09 5.45
C ASN A 57 -9.00 17.74 4.86
N PHE A 58 -8.81 16.69 5.67
CA PHE A 58 -8.33 15.41 5.22
C PHE A 58 -9.27 14.27 5.61
N ARG A 59 -9.59 13.42 4.65
CA ARG A 59 -10.50 12.29 4.87
C ARG A 59 -9.79 11.07 5.46
N ILE A 60 -8.50 10.96 5.27
CA ILE A 60 -7.65 9.85 5.70
C ILE A 60 -6.27 10.37 6.09
N GLU A 61 -5.64 9.69 7.04
CA GLU A 61 -4.32 10.05 7.58
C GLU A 61 -3.23 10.15 6.51
N GLN A 62 -3.30 9.34 5.46
CA GLN A 62 -2.34 9.34 4.35
C GLN A 62 -2.28 10.70 3.63
N GLN A 63 -3.42 11.35 3.46
CA GLN A 63 -3.50 12.68 2.84
C GLN A 63 -2.86 13.72 3.75
N TYR A 64 -3.20 13.70 5.04
CA TYR A 64 -2.61 14.58 6.05
C TYR A 64 -1.10 14.44 6.14
N VAL A 65 -0.60 13.22 6.32
CA VAL A 65 0.83 12.91 6.41
C VAL A 65 1.56 13.36 5.15
N SER A 66 1.01 13.07 3.98
CA SER A 66 1.61 13.48 2.70
C SER A 66 1.64 14.99 2.52
N HIS A 67 0.58 15.69 2.98
CA HIS A 67 0.50 17.15 2.94
C HIS A 67 1.54 17.79 3.87
N THR A 68 1.62 17.31 5.10
CA THR A 68 2.51 17.89 6.12
C THR A 68 3.99 17.64 5.80
N LEU A 69 4.32 16.46 5.30
CA LEU A 69 5.70 16.09 4.96
C LEU A 69 6.21 16.77 3.67
N LYS A 70 5.35 16.99 2.67
CA LYS A 70 5.70 17.63 1.39
C LYS A 70 7.08 17.23 0.83
N GLN A 71 8.10 18.09 1.05
CA GLN A 71 9.45 17.90 0.53
C GLN A 71 10.26 16.82 1.26
N ASP A 72 9.87 16.44 2.49
CA ASP A 72 10.50 15.35 3.23
C ASP A 72 9.94 13.99 2.86
N LEU A 73 8.86 13.93 2.07
CA LEU A 73 8.27 12.70 1.59
C LEU A 73 9.09 12.11 0.43
N GLU A 74 9.50 10.87 0.57
CA GLU A 74 10.15 10.07 -0.45
C GLU A 74 9.37 8.77 -0.67
N PHE A 75 9.38 8.28 -1.90
CA PHE A 75 8.72 7.01 -2.21
C PHE A 75 9.70 5.87 -2.31
N TRP A 76 9.30 4.71 -1.76
CA TRP A 76 10.02 3.47 -2.02
C TRP A 76 10.08 3.19 -3.52
N PRO A 77 11.19 2.61 -4.02
CA PRO A 77 11.23 2.13 -5.39
C PRO A 77 10.05 1.20 -5.67
N GLU A 78 9.29 1.49 -6.72
CA GLU A 78 8.05 0.76 -7.04
C GLU A 78 8.27 -0.76 -7.18
N LYS A 79 9.45 -1.17 -7.66
CA LYS A 79 9.79 -2.57 -7.79
C LYS A 79 9.99 -3.30 -6.44
N TRP A 80 10.32 -2.58 -5.37
CA TRP A 80 10.54 -3.17 -4.06
C TRP A 80 9.24 -3.43 -3.30
N VAL A 81 8.24 -2.55 -3.48
CA VAL A 81 6.98 -2.68 -2.77
C VAL A 81 5.85 -2.89 -3.78
N ARG A 82 5.27 -4.07 -3.72
CA ARG A 82 4.23 -4.50 -4.65
C ARG A 82 2.91 -4.73 -3.93
N SER A 83 1.84 -4.46 -4.62
CA SER A 83 0.49 -4.79 -4.16
C SER A 83 0.06 -6.12 -4.78
N PHE A 84 -0.38 -7.08 -3.97
CA PHE A 84 -0.90 -8.34 -4.50
C PHE A 84 -1.99 -8.10 -5.56
N LYS A 85 -2.96 -7.26 -5.24
CA LYS A 85 -4.08 -6.97 -6.14
C LYS A 85 -3.67 -6.29 -7.44
N ARG A 86 -2.61 -5.48 -7.42
CA ARG A 86 -2.29 -4.60 -8.54
C ARG A 86 -1.09 -5.07 -9.35
N SER A 87 -0.22 -5.85 -8.73
CA SER A 87 1.05 -6.26 -9.35
C SER A 87 1.14 -7.77 -9.59
N CYS A 88 0.43 -8.59 -8.79
CA CYS A 88 0.55 -10.06 -8.87
C CYS A 88 -0.69 -10.68 -9.50
N ARG A 89 -1.87 -10.23 -9.07
CA ARG A 89 -3.14 -10.78 -9.57
C ARG A 89 -3.43 -10.27 -10.97
N PRO A 90 -3.70 -11.17 -11.95
CA PRO A 90 -4.14 -10.78 -13.28
C PRO A 90 -5.43 -9.95 -13.22
N VAL A 91 -5.61 -9.05 -14.19
CA VAL A 91 -6.85 -8.28 -14.33
C VAL A 91 -7.98 -9.17 -14.88
N PHE A 92 -9.23 -8.83 -14.57
CA PHE A 92 -10.40 -9.51 -15.13
C PHE A 92 -10.41 -9.38 -16.67
N PRO A 93 -10.76 -10.46 -17.41
CA PRO A 93 -11.21 -11.79 -16.93
C PRO A 93 -10.07 -12.79 -16.65
N PHE A 94 -8.81 -12.41 -16.88
CA PHE A 94 -7.66 -13.31 -16.78
C PHE A 94 -7.38 -13.78 -15.33
N ASN A 95 -7.87 -13.06 -14.31
CA ASN A 95 -7.81 -13.51 -12.91
C ASN A 95 -8.54 -14.82 -12.63
N LEU A 96 -9.44 -15.25 -13.55
CA LEU A 96 -10.19 -16.50 -13.43
C LEU A 96 -9.46 -17.73 -14.05
N ILE A 97 -8.46 -17.46 -14.91
CA ILE A 97 -7.78 -18.51 -15.70
C ILE A 97 -6.26 -18.46 -15.61
N ARG A 98 -5.68 -17.42 -15.02
CA ARG A 98 -4.23 -17.28 -14.83
C ARG A 98 -3.88 -17.14 -13.37
N VAL A 99 -2.85 -17.86 -12.94
CA VAL A 99 -2.34 -17.76 -11.56
C VAL A 99 -1.60 -16.43 -11.35
N PRO A 100 -1.69 -15.87 -10.13
CA PRO A 100 -0.87 -14.72 -9.76
C PRO A 100 0.63 -15.04 -9.84
N GLN A 101 1.40 -14.13 -10.42
CA GLN A 101 2.83 -14.29 -10.57
C GLN A 101 3.58 -13.55 -9.46
N GLU A 102 4.69 -14.13 -9.02
CA GLU A 102 5.62 -13.48 -8.11
C GLU A 102 6.42 -12.41 -8.88
N PRO A 103 6.38 -11.14 -8.43
CA PRO A 103 7.15 -10.09 -9.10
C PRO A 103 8.65 -10.22 -8.84
N VAL A 104 9.44 -10.03 -9.87
CA VAL A 104 10.91 -9.97 -9.78
C VAL A 104 11.34 -8.74 -8.96
N ASP A 105 12.40 -8.86 -8.17
CA ASP A 105 12.96 -7.80 -7.31
C ASP A 105 12.03 -7.29 -6.20
N MET A 106 10.89 -7.93 -5.97
CA MET A 106 10.02 -7.60 -4.85
C MET A 106 10.72 -7.84 -3.50
N ARG A 107 10.59 -6.89 -2.59
CA ARG A 107 11.06 -6.99 -1.20
C ARG A 107 9.93 -7.09 -0.21
N ILE A 108 8.82 -6.41 -0.52
CA ILE A 108 7.65 -6.32 0.33
C ILE A 108 6.40 -6.49 -0.53
N LEU A 109 5.51 -7.39 -0.10
CA LEU A 109 4.20 -7.61 -0.70
C LEU A 109 3.11 -7.10 0.24
N VAL A 110 2.32 -6.15 -0.25
CA VAL A 110 1.23 -5.54 0.52
C VAL A 110 -0.10 -6.16 0.15
N PHE A 111 -0.81 -6.62 1.17
CA PHE A 111 -2.21 -7.05 1.09
C PHE A 111 -3.09 -5.96 1.70
N HIS A 112 -3.93 -5.34 0.89
CA HIS A 112 -4.90 -4.35 1.38
C HIS A 112 -6.32 -4.83 1.07
N GLY A 113 -7.00 -5.25 2.10
CA GLY A 113 -8.30 -5.92 2.02
C GLY A 113 -8.18 -7.31 1.40
N TYR A 114 -9.28 -7.86 0.93
CA TYR A 114 -9.33 -9.22 0.37
C TYR A 114 -8.69 -9.32 -1.02
N PRO A 115 -8.05 -10.50 -1.33
CA PRO A 115 -7.80 -11.61 -0.43
C PRO A 115 -6.74 -11.27 0.63
N LEU A 116 -6.82 -11.91 1.79
CA LEU A 116 -5.75 -11.97 2.78
C LEU A 116 -4.65 -12.95 2.32
N PRO A 117 -3.43 -12.95 2.91
CA PRO A 117 -2.34 -13.84 2.47
C PRO A 117 -2.74 -15.32 2.44
N ASN A 118 -3.35 -15.86 3.50
CA ASN A 118 -3.82 -17.24 3.58
C ASN A 118 -4.87 -17.58 2.51
N GLN A 119 -5.74 -16.63 2.20
CA GLN A 119 -6.74 -16.80 1.14
C GLN A 119 -6.10 -16.76 -0.25
N ALA A 120 -5.07 -15.93 -0.45
CA ALA A 120 -4.37 -15.86 -1.72
C ALA A 120 -3.56 -17.14 -2.01
N ILE A 121 -2.98 -17.78 -0.98
CA ILE A 121 -2.29 -19.08 -1.10
C ILE A 121 -3.23 -20.14 -1.69
N ASN A 122 -4.45 -20.24 -1.15
CA ASN A 122 -5.42 -21.27 -1.50
C ASN A 122 -6.35 -20.88 -2.68
N GLY A 123 -6.25 -19.66 -3.14
CA GLY A 123 -7.22 -19.07 -4.06
C GLY A 123 -8.40 -18.46 -3.33
N TYR A 124 -8.91 -17.36 -3.86
CA TYR A 124 -10.01 -16.60 -3.27
C TYR A 124 -11.17 -16.47 -4.23
N ARG A 125 -12.35 -16.87 -3.78
CA ARG A 125 -13.62 -16.72 -4.50
C ARG A 125 -14.45 -15.60 -3.88
N GLY A 126 -14.32 -14.40 -4.43
CA GLY A 126 -15.18 -13.25 -4.11
C GLY A 126 -16.11 -12.93 -5.28
N SER A 127 -16.33 -11.65 -5.58
CA SER A 127 -16.92 -11.28 -6.85
C SER A 127 -15.97 -11.61 -8.00
N LEU A 128 -16.48 -11.72 -9.23
CA LEU A 128 -15.67 -12.02 -10.42
C LEU A 128 -14.41 -11.14 -10.53
N LEU A 129 -14.56 -9.86 -10.23
CA LEU A 129 -13.44 -8.90 -10.24
C LEU A 129 -12.43 -9.09 -9.10
N LYS A 130 -12.82 -9.73 -7.99
CA LYS A 130 -11.98 -9.90 -6.80
C LYS A 130 -11.42 -11.31 -6.67
N SER A 131 -11.97 -12.29 -7.38
CA SER A 131 -11.49 -13.66 -7.36
C SER A 131 -10.06 -13.79 -7.84
N THR A 132 -9.36 -14.80 -7.37
CA THR A 132 -8.00 -15.15 -7.81
C THR A 132 -7.78 -16.65 -7.69
N LEU A 133 -7.03 -17.20 -8.63
CA LEU A 133 -6.51 -18.56 -8.52
C LEU A 133 -5.45 -18.64 -7.41
N PRO A 134 -5.10 -19.86 -6.94
CA PRO A 134 -4.08 -20.07 -5.93
C PRO A 134 -2.73 -19.43 -6.28
N ALA A 135 -2.08 -18.86 -5.28
CA ALA A 135 -0.73 -18.30 -5.36
C ALA A 135 0.18 -18.95 -4.30
N PRO A 136 0.54 -20.25 -4.45
CA PRO A 136 1.23 -21.02 -3.41
C PRO A 136 2.61 -20.46 -3.06
N TRP A 137 3.26 -19.70 -3.94
CA TRP A 137 4.54 -19.07 -3.68
C TRP A 137 4.51 -18.12 -2.47
N ILE A 138 3.35 -17.58 -2.10
CA ILE A 138 3.18 -16.72 -0.93
C ILE A 138 3.52 -17.48 0.36
N ALA A 139 3.29 -18.79 0.42
CA ALA A 139 3.63 -19.62 1.58
C ALA A 139 5.13 -19.67 1.91
N ASN A 140 6.00 -19.29 0.98
CA ASN A 140 7.43 -19.14 1.23
C ASN A 140 7.74 -17.94 2.16
N TYR A 141 6.83 -16.98 2.26
CA TYR A 141 6.99 -15.70 2.98
C TYR A 141 5.99 -15.51 4.10
N TRP A 142 4.84 -16.19 4.04
CA TRP A 142 3.76 -16.06 4.99
C TRP A 142 3.41 -17.40 5.61
N ARG A 143 3.46 -17.46 6.95
CA ARG A 143 2.94 -18.58 7.72
C ARG A 143 1.86 -18.07 8.66
N PRO A 144 0.67 -18.70 8.72
CA PRO A 144 -0.29 -18.40 9.77
C PRO A 144 0.36 -18.63 11.13
N ILE A 145 0.06 -17.77 12.09
CA ILE A 145 0.37 -18.07 13.49
C ILE A 145 -0.57 -19.25 13.83
N GLU A 146 0.00 -20.42 14.12
CA GLU A 146 -0.76 -21.50 14.72
C GLU A 146 -1.20 -20.98 16.09
N GLU A 147 -2.52 -20.90 16.32
CA GLU A 147 -3.03 -20.63 17.65
C GLU A 147 -2.45 -21.73 18.55
N ALA A 148 -1.64 -21.32 19.53
CA ALA A 148 -1.11 -22.23 20.53
C ALA A 148 -2.31 -22.85 21.25
N ALA A 149 -2.51 -24.15 21.03
CA ALA A 149 -3.56 -24.94 21.64
C ALA A 149 -3.34 -25.06 23.15
#